data_1deabad23f9feba4ad541fae308b653f
#
_entry.id   1deabad23f9feba4ad541fae308b653f
#
_cell.length_a   1.000
_cell.length_b   1.000
_cell.length_c   1.000
_cell.angle_alpha   90.00
_cell.angle_beta   90.00
_cell.angle_gamma   90.00
#
_symmetry.space_group_name_H-M   'P 1'
#
loop_
_entity.id
_entity.type
_entity.pdbx_description
1 polymer ?
#
loop_
_entity_poly.entity_id
_entity_poly.type
_entity_poly.pdbx_seq_one_letter_code
_entity_poly.pdbx_strand_id
1 'polypeptide(L)'
;MSLSVKEILSIGKRQLEENGVLDADIDSKTLYCFMMNIERSRLILEYQNILQDGLCDDYFALLDRRSAGEPIQYIMGSQEFMGLDFKVDENVLIPRQDTETLVEDVISVLKEHTLRGEPVEVPKMKEPECLDLCCGSGAIGVSLAKLCSPIKVTCTDVSSGALGIAKENAQKNQVSKSMSFECGDMFGPFKGRFKNRKFDIIVTNPPYIKTDVIPTLQREVKDHEPLQALDGGADGLDFYRQIVEEAPNHLKKGGILMMEIGHDQMADCLKLLEEKGSYTQIKGLKDLAGRDRIVFCTLDPELKKKR
;
A
#
# COMPACT_ATOMS: atom_id res chain seq x y z
N MET A 1 38.82 -14.57 -11.48
CA MET A 1 38.50 -14.45 -12.95
C MET A 1 37.89 -13.10 -13.16
N SER A 2 38.42 -12.31 -14.09
CA SER A 2 37.84 -10.99 -14.38
C SER A 2 36.64 -11.18 -15.29
N LEU A 3 35.44 -11.01 -14.75
CA LEU A 3 34.18 -11.09 -15.51
C LEU A 3 33.75 -9.72 -16.03
N SER A 4 33.29 -9.66 -17.27
CA SER A 4 32.60 -8.47 -17.78
C SER A 4 31.21 -8.33 -17.12
N VAL A 5 30.69 -7.10 -17.07
CA VAL A 5 29.33 -6.84 -16.56
C VAL A 5 28.30 -7.69 -17.29
N LYS A 6 28.42 -7.87 -18.61
CA LYS A 6 27.52 -8.72 -19.39
C LYS A 6 27.56 -10.17 -18.92
N GLU A 7 28.73 -10.71 -18.61
CA GLU A 7 28.89 -12.10 -18.14
C GLU A 7 28.29 -12.26 -16.73
N ILE A 8 28.56 -11.33 -15.82
CA ILE A 8 28.07 -11.42 -14.44
C ILE A 8 26.54 -11.29 -14.37
N LEU A 9 25.94 -10.43 -15.19
CA LEU A 9 24.48 -10.34 -15.33
C LEU A 9 23.87 -11.64 -15.88
N SER A 10 24.54 -12.30 -16.84
CA SER A 10 24.11 -13.58 -17.37
C SER A 10 24.19 -14.71 -16.33
N ILE A 11 25.21 -14.69 -15.48
CA ILE A 11 25.35 -15.61 -14.34
C ILE A 11 24.24 -15.35 -13.33
N GLY A 12 24.03 -14.09 -12.95
CA GLY A 12 22.98 -13.70 -11.99
C GLY A 12 21.58 -14.06 -12.46
N LYS A 13 21.26 -13.79 -13.71
CA LYS A 13 20.00 -14.21 -14.32
C LYS A 13 19.78 -15.72 -14.16
N ARG A 14 20.77 -16.53 -14.56
CA ARG A 14 20.70 -18.00 -14.47
C ARG A 14 20.53 -18.47 -13.02
N GLN A 15 21.26 -17.90 -12.07
CA GLN A 15 21.14 -18.23 -10.66
C GLN A 15 19.70 -17.97 -10.17
N LEU A 16 19.12 -16.83 -10.51
CA LEU A 16 17.74 -16.49 -10.13
C LEU A 16 16.70 -17.42 -10.80
N GLU A 17 16.89 -17.74 -12.10
CA GLU A 17 16.03 -18.71 -12.82
C GLU A 17 16.05 -20.10 -12.16
N GLU A 18 17.25 -20.61 -11.82
CA GLU A 18 17.42 -21.91 -11.15
C GLU A 18 16.77 -21.96 -9.76
N ASN A 19 16.59 -20.79 -9.11
CA ASN A 19 15.89 -20.66 -7.83
C ASN A 19 14.41 -20.22 -7.95
N GLY A 20 13.87 -20.25 -9.17
CA GLY A 20 12.43 -20.05 -9.43
C GLY A 20 11.96 -18.59 -9.38
N VAL A 21 12.87 -17.62 -9.49
CA VAL A 21 12.50 -16.20 -9.57
C VAL A 21 11.93 -15.91 -10.95
N LEU A 22 10.68 -15.43 -11.02
CA LEU A 22 9.96 -15.23 -12.28
C LEU A 22 10.58 -14.13 -13.15
N ASP A 23 10.97 -13.01 -12.55
CA ASP A 23 11.54 -11.85 -13.22
C ASP A 23 13.07 -11.82 -13.21
N ALA A 24 13.72 -12.99 -13.27
CA ALA A 24 15.15 -13.20 -13.06
C ALA A 24 16.05 -12.24 -13.89
N ASP A 25 15.72 -11.98 -15.15
CA ASP A 25 16.50 -11.06 -16.00
C ASP A 25 16.36 -9.61 -15.55
N ILE A 26 15.16 -9.23 -15.11
CA ILE A 26 14.86 -7.89 -14.61
C ILE A 26 15.55 -7.69 -13.26
N ASP A 27 15.40 -8.64 -12.35
CA ASP A 27 15.92 -8.58 -10.99
C ASP A 27 17.46 -8.55 -10.98
N SER A 28 18.11 -9.43 -11.77
CA SER A 28 19.55 -9.44 -11.93
C SER A 28 20.11 -8.07 -12.34
N LYS A 29 19.50 -7.43 -13.34
CA LYS A 29 19.89 -6.11 -13.81
C LYS A 29 19.58 -5.00 -12.81
N THR A 30 18.45 -5.09 -12.12
CA THR A 30 18.03 -4.10 -11.12
C THR A 30 18.96 -4.12 -9.92
N LEU A 31 19.32 -5.31 -9.40
CA LEU A 31 20.29 -5.44 -8.30
C LEU A 31 21.68 -4.92 -8.67
N TYR A 32 22.13 -5.18 -9.90
CA TYR A 32 23.38 -4.59 -10.39
C TYR A 32 23.32 -3.06 -10.43
N CYS A 33 22.26 -2.49 -11.02
CA CYS A 33 22.08 -1.04 -11.08
C CYS A 33 22.00 -0.42 -9.69
N PHE A 34 21.30 -1.06 -8.76
CA PHE A 34 21.21 -0.65 -7.36
C PHE A 34 22.58 -0.62 -6.69
N MET A 35 23.36 -1.72 -6.78
CA MET A 35 24.69 -1.82 -6.20
C MET A 35 25.65 -0.74 -6.77
N MET A 36 25.62 -0.54 -8.07
CA MET A 36 26.48 0.44 -8.75
C MET A 36 25.98 1.88 -8.68
N ASN A 37 24.79 2.09 -8.12
CA ASN A 37 24.09 3.39 -8.08
C ASN A 37 24.00 4.04 -9.47
N ILE A 38 23.58 3.28 -10.48
CA ILE A 38 23.41 3.75 -11.85
C ILE A 38 21.95 3.57 -12.32
N GLU A 39 21.51 4.45 -13.21
CA GLU A 39 20.24 4.29 -13.89
C GLU A 39 20.26 3.12 -14.88
N ARG A 40 19.14 2.40 -14.97
CA ARG A 40 18.98 1.26 -15.88
C ARG A 40 19.26 1.62 -17.36
N SER A 41 18.97 2.85 -17.75
CA SER A 41 19.26 3.40 -19.09
C SER A 41 20.76 3.40 -19.42
N ARG A 42 21.64 3.47 -18.41
CA ARG A 42 23.10 3.45 -18.56
C ARG A 42 23.70 2.06 -18.59
N LEU A 43 22.98 1.04 -18.15
CA LEU A 43 23.49 -0.31 -17.98
C LEU A 43 24.15 -0.87 -19.25
N ILE A 44 23.62 -0.57 -20.43
CA ILE A 44 24.15 -1.07 -21.69
C ILE A 44 25.60 -0.56 -21.96
N LEU A 45 25.94 0.62 -21.44
CA LEU A 45 27.28 1.21 -21.59
C LEU A 45 28.32 0.49 -20.72
N GLU A 46 27.84 -0.18 -19.65
CA GLU A 46 28.69 -0.91 -18.72
C GLU A 46 29.05 -2.32 -19.18
N TYR A 47 28.36 -2.90 -20.16
CA TYR A 47 28.42 -4.33 -20.52
C TYR A 47 29.84 -4.86 -20.78
N GLN A 48 30.73 -4.04 -21.34
CA GLN A 48 32.10 -4.43 -21.66
C GLN A 48 33.08 -4.16 -20.51
N ASN A 49 32.65 -3.44 -19.48
CA ASN A 49 33.51 -3.14 -18.34
C ASN A 49 33.79 -4.42 -17.55
N ILE A 50 35.00 -4.55 -17.05
CA ILE A 50 35.37 -5.64 -16.16
C ILE A 50 35.07 -5.23 -14.72
N LEU A 51 34.29 -6.04 -14.02
CA LEU A 51 33.97 -5.79 -12.63
C LEU A 51 35.13 -6.24 -11.72
N GLN A 52 35.44 -5.44 -10.70
CA GLN A 52 36.46 -5.80 -9.69
C GLN A 52 35.93 -6.95 -8.81
N ASP A 53 36.84 -7.81 -8.34
CA ASP A 53 36.48 -9.02 -7.60
C ASP A 53 35.57 -8.72 -6.37
N GLY A 54 35.87 -7.68 -5.57
CA GLY A 54 35.05 -7.28 -4.43
C GLY A 54 33.62 -6.86 -4.81
N LEU A 55 33.44 -6.16 -5.94
CA LEU A 55 32.09 -5.80 -6.44
C LEU A 55 31.35 -7.03 -6.99
N CYS A 56 32.07 -8.05 -7.49
CA CYS A 56 31.46 -9.32 -7.85
C CYS A 56 30.86 -10.00 -6.61
N ASP A 57 31.62 -10.04 -5.51
CA ASP A 57 31.18 -10.65 -4.25
C ASP A 57 29.94 -9.91 -3.70
N ASP A 58 29.95 -8.59 -3.70
CA ASP A 58 28.80 -7.76 -3.28
C ASP A 58 27.56 -8.06 -4.15
N TYR A 59 27.72 -8.16 -5.46
CA TYR A 59 26.63 -8.47 -6.37
C TYR A 59 26.06 -9.88 -6.11
N PHE A 60 26.91 -10.88 -5.94
CA PHE A 60 26.48 -12.24 -5.63
C PHE A 60 25.77 -12.33 -4.28
N ALA A 61 26.20 -11.57 -3.28
CA ALA A 61 25.50 -11.50 -2.00
C ALA A 61 24.07 -10.99 -2.14
N LEU A 62 23.82 -9.99 -3.00
CA LEU A 62 22.45 -9.53 -3.31
C LEU A 62 21.63 -10.60 -4.05
N LEU A 63 22.25 -11.31 -5.00
CA LEU A 63 21.61 -12.42 -5.71
C LEU A 63 21.25 -13.58 -4.78
N ASP A 64 22.11 -13.89 -3.80
CA ASP A 64 21.84 -14.94 -2.82
C ASP A 64 20.62 -14.62 -1.96
N ARG A 65 20.47 -13.38 -1.51
CA ARG A 65 19.28 -12.91 -0.81
C ARG A 65 18.02 -13.08 -1.69
N ARG A 66 18.07 -12.64 -2.94
CA ARG A 66 16.97 -12.77 -3.89
C ARG A 66 16.64 -14.23 -4.21
N SER A 67 17.65 -15.07 -4.38
CA SER A 67 17.52 -16.53 -4.58
C SER A 67 16.89 -17.22 -3.37
N ALA A 68 17.10 -16.71 -2.17
CA ALA A 68 16.45 -17.17 -0.95
C ALA A 68 14.96 -16.78 -0.88
N GLY A 69 14.46 -15.97 -1.83
CA GLY A 69 13.06 -15.54 -1.92
C GLY A 69 12.81 -14.16 -1.35
N GLU A 70 13.83 -13.45 -0.86
CA GLU A 70 13.65 -12.10 -0.32
C GLU A 70 13.17 -11.14 -1.43
N PRO A 71 12.11 -10.34 -1.19
CA PRO A 71 11.63 -9.37 -2.17
C PRO A 71 12.73 -8.39 -2.57
N ILE A 72 12.84 -8.10 -3.86
CA ILE A 72 13.85 -7.17 -4.38
C ILE A 72 13.73 -5.78 -3.73
N GLN A 73 12.53 -5.35 -3.40
CA GLN A 73 12.26 -4.08 -2.73
C GLN A 73 12.84 -4.05 -1.31
N TYR A 74 12.79 -5.15 -0.57
CA TYR A 74 13.43 -5.24 0.75
C TYR A 74 14.96 -5.26 0.63
N ILE A 75 15.49 -5.94 -0.40
CA ILE A 75 16.92 -5.93 -0.68
C ILE A 75 17.42 -4.51 -0.96
N MET A 76 16.66 -3.73 -1.75
CA MET A 76 16.98 -2.34 -2.07
C MET A 76 16.57 -1.33 -0.98
N GLY A 77 15.69 -1.75 -0.05
CA GLY A 77 15.16 -0.89 1.01
C GLY A 77 14.18 0.18 0.51
N SER A 78 13.67 0.09 -0.73
CA SER A 78 12.78 1.10 -1.31
C SER A 78 11.81 0.54 -2.33
N GLN A 79 10.65 1.23 -2.44
CA GLN A 79 9.61 1.01 -3.45
C GLN A 79 9.08 2.37 -3.93
N GLU A 80 8.97 2.53 -5.23
CA GLU A 80 8.28 3.67 -5.82
C GLU A 80 6.77 3.45 -5.76
N PHE A 81 6.00 4.49 -5.39
CA PHE A 81 4.55 4.50 -5.34
C PHE A 81 4.04 5.94 -5.56
N MET A 82 3.10 6.16 -6.49
CA MET A 82 2.58 7.49 -6.86
C MET A 82 3.66 8.50 -7.26
N GLY A 83 4.76 8.06 -7.87
CA GLY A 83 5.91 8.91 -8.21
C GLY A 83 6.75 9.35 -7.00
N LEU A 84 6.54 8.76 -5.84
CA LEU A 84 7.26 9.02 -4.59
C LEU A 84 8.07 7.80 -4.19
N ASP A 85 9.21 8.03 -3.52
CA ASP A 85 10.07 6.96 -3.05
C ASP A 85 9.77 6.65 -1.58
N PHE A 86 9.42 5.38 -1.31
CA PHE A 86 9.07 4.85 0.00
C PHE A 86 10.13 3.88 0.51
N LYS A 87 10.59 4.08 1.73
CA LYS A 87 11.33 3.07 2.46
C LYS A 87 10.41 1.90 2.76
N VAL A 88 10.92 0.67 2.56
CA VAL A 88 10.25 -0.58 2.90
C VAL A 88 11.24 -1.56 3.53
N ASP A 89 10.76 -2.37 4.45
CA ASP A 89 11.45 -3.49 5.07
C ASP A 89 10.42 -4.55 5.53
N GLU A 90 10.86 -5.58 6.21
CA GLU A 90 10.04 -6.69 6.69
C GLU A 90 8.90 -6.30 7.66
N ASN A 91 8.84 -5.05 8.09
CA ASN A 91 7.76 -4.56 8.96
C ASN A 91 6.51 -4.12 8.21
N VAL A 92 6.56 -3.96 6.88
CA VAL A 92 5.47 -3.38 6.08
C VAL A 92 5.20 -4.17 4.81
N LEU A 93 3.93 -4.23 4.41
CA LEU A 93 3.57 -4.65 3.05
C LEU A 93 4.24 -3.73 2.03
N ILE A 94 4.84 -4.30 1.01
CA ILE A 94 5.39 -3.52 -0.11
C ILE A 94 4.22 -2.83 -0.86
N PRO A 95 4.23 -1.50 -1.02
CA PRO A 95 3.18 -0.80 -1.76
C PRO A 95 2.96 -1.38 -3.16
N ARG A 96 1.70 -1.65 -3.50
CA ARG A 96 1.30 -2.25 -4.79
C ARG A 96 0.78 -1.20 -5.74
N GLN A 97 1.05 -1.36 -7.04
CA GLN A 97 0.53 -0.45 -8.08
C GLN A 97 -1.00 -0.42 -8.13
N ASP A 98 -1.67 -1.53 -7.84
CA ASP A 98 -3.14 -1.58 -7.79
C ASP A 98 -3.70 -0.58 -6.75
N THR A 99 -2.99 -0.36 -5.63
CA THR A 99 -3.35 0.60 -4.58
C THR A 99 -3.22 2.05 -5.03
N GLU A 100 -2.42 2.37 -6.06
CA GLU A 100 -2.34 3.73 -6.63
C GLU A 100 -3.70 4.20 -7.14
N THR A 101 -4.48 3.28 -7.71
CA THR A 101 -5.85 3.58 -8.18
C THR A 101 -6.75 4.08 -7.05
N LEU A 102 -6.62 3.52 -5.83
CA LEU A 102 -7.34 4.00 -4.65
C LEU A 102 -6.96 5.45 -4.31
N VAL A 103 -5.66 5.76 -4.34
CA VAL A 103 -5.16 7.11 -4.07
C VAL A 103 -5.64 8.11 -5.12
N GLU A 104 -5.60 7.75 -6.41
CA GLU A 104 -6.08 8.57 -7.53
C GLU A 104 -7.58 8.87 -7.40
N ASP A 105 -8.39 7.86 -7.06
CA ASP A 105 -9.84 8.03 -6.84
C ASP A 105 -10.12 8.97 -5.66
N VAL A 106 -9.38 8.88 -4.56
CA VAL A 106 -9.48 9.83 -3.42
C VAL A 106 -9.11 11.24 -3.87
N ILE A 107 -8.03 11.41 -4.63
CA ILE A 107 -7.60 12.72 -5.16
C ILE A 107 -8.68 13.34 -6.05
N SER A 108 -9.27 12.55 -6.94
CA SER A 108 -10.34 13.00 -7.84
C SER A 108 -11.58 13.46 -7.07
N VAL A 109 -12.01 12.69 -6.08
CA VAL A 109 -13.14 13.05 -5.23
C VAL A 109 -12.87 14.34 -4.45
N LEU A 110 -11.67 14.51 -3.90
CA LEU A 110 -11.30 15.69 -3.12
C LEU A 110 -11.17 16.97 -3.94
N LYS A 111 -10.59 16.88 -5.13
CA LYS A 111 -10.28 18.04 -5.98
C LYS A 111 -11.40 18.38 -6.94
N GLU A 112 -12.03 17.37 -7.51
CA GLU A 112 -12.94 17.52 -8.65
C GLU A 112 -14.38 17.20 -8.30
N HIS A 113 -14.65 16.65 -7.12
CA HIS A 113 -15.97 16.11 -6.74
C HIS A 113 -16.49 15.07 -7.75
N THR A 114 -15.56 14.32 -8.36
CA THR A 114 -15.88 13.27 -9.32
C THR A 114 -15.22 11.96 -8.89
N LEU A 115 -15.81 10.86 -9.28
CA LEU A 115 -15.25 9.53 -9.15
C LEU A 115 -15.23 8.92 -10.55
N ARG A 116 -14.03 8.84 -11.13
CA ARG A 116 -13.81 8.39 -12.52
C ARG A 116 -14.66 9.14 -13.55
N GLY A 117 -14.73 10.47 -13.41
CA GLY A 117 -15.48 11.34 -14.30
C GLY A 117 -16.98 11.46 -13.99
N GLU A 118 -17.52 10.64 -13.09
CA GLU A 118 -18.89 10.76 -12.63
C GLU A 118 -19.00 11.66 -11.39
N PRO A 119 -19.93 12.61 -11.33
CA PRO A 119 -20.15 13.45 -10.15
C PRO A 119 -20.49 12.61 -8.91
N VAL A 120 -19.93 13.02 -7.76
CA VAL A 120 -20.28 12.48 -6.44
C VAL A 120 -20.71 13.59 -5.50
N GLU A 121 -21.72 13.30 -4.68
CA GLU A 121 -22.22 14.25 -3.70
C GLU A 121 -21.42 14.14 -2.41
N VAL A 122 -20.43 15.01 -2.26
CA VAL A 122 -19.58 15.09 -1.06
C VAL A 122 -19.52 16.52 -0.56
N PRO A 123 -19.37 16.74 0.77
CA PRO A 123 -19.22 18.08 1.32
C PRO A 123 -17.98 18.79 0.75
N LYS A 124 -18.08 20.11 0.57
CA LYS A 124 -16.91 20.92 0.25
C LYS A 124 -15.96 20.97 1.46
N MET A 125 -14.74 20.51 1.27
CA MET A 125 -13.71 20.44 2.30
C MET A 125 -12.60 21.43 1.98
N LYS A 126 -12.29 22.35 2.92
CA LYS A 126 -11.17 23.31 2.73
C LYS A 126 -9.82 22.70 3.14
N GLU A 127 -9.80 21.98 4.23
CA GLU A 127 -8.64 21.28 4.78
C GLU A 127 -9.16 19.92 5.30
N PRO A 128 -9.33 18.93 4.42
CA PRO A 128 -9.93 17.65 4.79
C PRO A 128 -9.08 16.92 5.83
N GLU A 129 -9.74 16.26 6.78
CA GLU A 129 -9.14 15.34 7.72
C GLU A 129 -9.33 13.92 7.22
N CYS A 130 -8.23 13.25 6.89
CA CYS A 130 -8.19 11.89 6.40
C CYS A 130 -7.68 10.93 7.48
N LEU A 131 -8.30 9.76 7.58
CA LEU A 131 -7.76 8.61 8.31
C LEU A 131 -7.29 7.58 7.28
N ASP A 132 -6.00 7.26 7.32
CA ASP A 132 -5.39 6.11 6.66
C ASP A 132 -5.33 4.97 7.67
N LEU A 133 -6.27 4.03 7.55
CA LEU A 133 -6.44 2.90 8.47
C LEU A 133 -5.70 1.68 7.94
N CYS A 134 -4.94 0.97 8.79
CA CYS A 134 -4.01 -0.09 8.39
C CYS A 134 -2.92 0.46 7.44
N CYS A 135 -2.26 1.54 7.83
CA CYS A 135 -1.45 2.34 6.92
C CYS A 135 -0.14 1.67 6.43
N GLY A 136 0.34 0.61 7.10
CA GLY A 136 1.59 -0.06 6.74
C GLY A 136 2.76 0.92 6.61
N SER A 137 3.37 0.99 5.43
CA SER A 137 4.45 1.94 5.10
C SER A 137 4.02 3.41 5.05
N GLY A 138 2.72 3.68 5.18
CA GLY A 138 2.13 5.00 5.02
C GLY A 138 1.95 5.41 3.54
N ALA A 139 2.02 4.48 2.60
CA ALA A 139 2.00 4.77 1.16
C ALA A 139 0.77 5.61 0.75
N ILE A 140 -0.43 5.24 1.20
CA ILE A 140 -1.66 5.98 0.92
C ILE A 140 -1.62 7.35 1.58
N GLY A 141 -1.42 7.40 2.91
CA GLY A 141 -1.48 8.64 3.68
C GLY A 141 -0.44 9.67 3.29
N VAL A 142 0.82 9.24 3.08
CA VAL A 142 1.92 10.11 2.63
C VAL A 142 1.65 10.67 1.24
N SER A 143 1.17 9.82 0.30
CA SER A 143 0.82 10.26 -1.05
C SER A 143 -0.32 11.29 -1.04
N LEU A 144 -1.37 11.06 -0.25
CA LEU A 144 -2.46 12.03 -0.08
C LEU A 144 -1.95 13.34 0.53
N ALA A 145 -1.12 13.29 1.58
CA ALA A 145 -0.53 14.47 2.20
C ALA A 145 0.34 15.28 1.22
N LYS A 146 1.04 14.59 0.31
CA LYS A 146 1.90 15.22 -0.71
C LYS A 146 1.11 15.82 -1.87
N LEU A 147 0.11 15.08 -2.36
CA LEU A 147 -0.56 15.39 -3.63
C LEU A 147 -1.87 16.17 -3.44
N CYS A 148 -2.48 16.17 -2.23
CA CYS A 148 -3.77 16.82 -1.93
C CYS A 148 -3.66 17.98 -0.93
N SER A 149 -2.51 18.60 -0.78
CA SER A 149 -2.38 19.76 0.15
C SER A 149 -3.34 20.91 -0.23
N PRO A 150 -4.03 21.54 0.78
CA PRO A 150 -3.95 21.26 2.21
C PRO A 150 -4.84 20.09 2.66
N ILE A 151 -4.27 19.13 3.37
CA ILE A 151 -4.96 18.00 3.97
C ILE A 151 -4.27 17.64 5.29
N LYS A 152 -5.00 17.11 6.27
CA LYS A 152 -4.45 16.50 7.48
C LYS A 152 -4.70 15.01 7.46
N VAL A 153 -3.63 14.23 7.59
CA VAL A 153 -3.72 12.77 7.57
C VAL A 153 -3.36 12.19 8.93
N THR A 154 -4.19 11.29 9.41
CA THR A 154 -3.87 10.44 10.55
C THR A 154 -3.68 9.03 10.03
N CYS A 155 -2.50 8.47 10.27
CA CYS A 155 -2.19 7.08 9.96
C CYS A 155 -2.35 6.22 11.22
N THR A 156 -3.02 5.08 11.10
CA THR A 156 -3.10 4.11 12.19
C THR A 156 -2.66 2.73 11.71
N ASP A 157 -1.95 2.03 12.58
CA ASP A 157 -1.55 0.64 12.35
C ASP A 157 -1.38 -0.07 13.70
N VAL A 158 -1.60 -1.37 13.73
CA VAL A 158 -1.37 -2.20 14.92
C VAL A 158 0.12 -2.40 15.15
N SER A 159 0.94 -2.39 14.10
CA SER A 159 2.39 -2.54 14.15
C SER A 159 3.08 -1.22 14.44
N SER A 160 3.78 -1.14 15.56
CA SER A 160 4.65 0.00 15.86
C SER A 160 5.86 0.07 14.91
N GLY A 161 6.31 -1.06 14.36
CA GLY A 161 7.35 -1.13 13.34
C GLY A 161 6.89 -0.47 12.04
N ALA A 162 5.68 -0.82 11.57
CA ALA A 162 5.07 -0.20 10.38
C ALA A 162 4.93 1.32 10.56
N LEU A 163 4.43 1.78 11.71
CA LEU A 163 4.36 3.22 12.01
C LEU A 163 5.72 3.90 12.07
N GLY A 164 6.79 3.18 12.45
CA GLY A 164 8.16 3.67 12.36
C GLY A 164 8.53 3.99 10.91
N ILE A 165 8.31 3.04 10.01
CA ILE A 165 8.54 3.19 8.56
C ILE A 165 7.65 4.31 7.97
N ALA A 166 6.36 4.35 8.32
CA ALA A 166 5.45 5.40 7.86
C ALA A 166 5.91 6.81 8.26
N LYS A 167 6.44 6.99 9.48
CA LYS A 167 7.03 8.27 9.94
C LYS A 167 8.28 8.64 9.14
N GLU A 168 9.17 7.68 8.88
CA GLU A 168 10.35 7.92 8.05
C GLU A 168 9.95 8.31 6.62
N ASN A 169 8.95 7.65 6.04
CA ASN A 169 8.40 7.96 4.72
C ASN A 169 7.76 9.37 4.68
N ALA A 170 7.03 9.75 5.73
CA ALA A 170 6.49 11.09 5.85
C ALA A 170 7.59 12.17 5.93
N GLN A 171 8.69 11.87 6.61
CA GLN A 171 9.86 12.76 6.70
C GLN A 171 10.58 12.83 5.35
N LYS A 172 10.86 11.71 4.72
CA LYS A 172 11.52 11.61 3.40
C LYS A 172 10.77 12.41 2.34
N ASN A 173 9.43 12.30 2.33
CA ASN A 173 8.56 13.00 1.39
C ASN A 173 8.15 14.42 1.85
N GLN A 174 8.67 14.90 2.99
CA GLN A 174 8.49 16.27 3.51
C GLN A 174 7.05 16.65 3.86
N VAL A 175 6.27 15.68 4.35
CA VAL A 175 4.84 15.87 4.71
C VAL A 175 4.55 15.68 6.21
N SER A 176 5.55 15.44 7.04
CA SER A 176 5.39 15.15 8.48
C SER A 176 4.54 16.19 9.24
N LYS A 177 4.52 17.46 8.80
CA LYS A 177 3.72 18.52 9.43
C LYS A 177 2.22 18.36 9.24
N SER A 178 1.80 17.64 8.21
CA SER A 178 0.40 17.37 7.87
C SER A 178 -0.08 16.02 8.40
N MET A 179 0.80 15.26 9.06
CA MET A 179 0.53 13.87 9.44
C MET A 179 0.61 13.64 10.94
N SER A 180 -0.19 12.70 11.43
CA SER A 180 -0.13 12.14 12.78
C SER A 180 -0.22 10.62 12.72
N PHE A 181 0.35 9.94 13.73
CA PHE A 181 0.50 8.48 13.73
C PHE A 181 0.08 7.92 15.08
N GLU A 182 -0.87 6.99 15.09
CA GLU A 182 -1.44 6.40 16.29
C GLU A 182 -1.36 4.87 16.21
N CYS A 183 -0.73 4.25 17.20
CA CYS A 183 -0.61 2.79 17.26
C CYS A 183 -1.84 2.17 17.91
N GLY A 184 -2.40 1.16 17.28
CA GLY A 184 -3.50 0.38 17.85
C GLY A 184 -4.28 -0.38 16.78
N ASP A 185 -5.06 -1.34 17.24
CA ASP A 185 -5.89 -2.18 16.40
C ASP A 185 -7.10 -1.40 15.89
N MET A 186 -7.21 -1.29 14.56
CA MET A 186 -8.32 -0.66 13.84
C MET A 186 -8.68 0.72 14.44
N PHE A 187 -9.92 0.90 14.89
CA PHE A 187 -10.39 2.13 15.54
C PHE A 187 -10.03 2.22 17.03
N GLY A 188 -9.25 1.29 17.56
CA GLY A 188 -8.82 1.26 18.96
C GLY A 188 -8.26 2.57 19.48
N PRO A 189 -7.36 3.28 18.77
CA PRO A 189 -6.83 4.58 19.17
C PRO A 189 -7.92 5.63 19.44
N PHE A 190 -9.08 5.51 18.81
CA PHE A 190 -10.18 6.47 18.92
C PHE A 190 -11.21 6.09 20.00
N LYS A 191 -11.05 4.99 20.72
CA LYS A 191 -11.94 4.59 21.82
C LYS A 191 -11.63 5.34 23.14
N GLY A 192 -10.46 5.98 23.25
CA GLY A 192 -9.99 6.71 24.43
C GLY A 192 -10.00 8.23 24.27
N ARG A 193 -8.81 8.83 24.36
CA ARG A 193 -8.57 10.29 24.27
C ARG A 193 -9.16 10.94 23.03
N PHE A 194 -9.19 10.22 21.91
CA PHE A 194 -9.65 10.71 20.62
C PHE A 194 -11.05 10.23 20.23
N LYS A 195 -11.88 9.72 21.16
CA LYS A 195 -13.19 9.11 20.92
C LYS A 195 -14.19 9.95 20.11
N ASN A 196 -14.01 11.27 20.08
CA ASN A 196 -14.88 12.19 19.36
C ASN A 196 -14.26 12.67 18.05
N ARG A 197 -13.08 12.17 17.66
CA ARG A 197 -12.44 12.56 16.41
C ARG A 197 -13.23 12.03 15.23
N LYS A 198 -13.48 12.91 14.27
CA LYS A 198 -14.26 12.65 13.07
C LYS A 198 -13.43 13.03 11.86
N PHE A 199 -13.50 12.22 10.84
CA PHE A 199 -12.77 12.39 9.58
C PHE A 199 -13.73 12.72 8.45
N ASP A 200 -13.25 13.50 7.49
CA ASP A 200 -13.95 13.73 6.22
C ASP A 200 -13.83 12.49 5.34
N ILE A 201 -12.69 11.78 5.44
CA ILE A 201 -12.39 10.59 4.67
C ILE A 201 -11.76 9.52 5.58
N ILE A 202 -12.20 8.29 5.41
CA ILE A 202 -11.49 7.09 5.85
C ILE A 202 -11.09 6.32 4.60
N VAL A 203 -9.79 6.09 4.43
CA VAL A 203 -9.23 5.29 3.37
C VAL A 203 -8.45 4.12 3.96
N THR A 204 -8.47 2.97 3.33
CA THR A 204 -7.78 1.79 3.85
C THR A 204 -7.50 0.75 2.77
N ASN A 205 -6.36 0.08 2.91
CA ASN A 205 -6.08 -1.20 2.28
C ASN A 205 -5.84 -2.21 3.41
N PRO A 206 -6.91 -2.83 3.96
CA PRO A 206 -6.79 -3.74 5.08
C PRO A 206 -6.34 -5.13 4.62
N PRO A 207 -5.87 -6.00 5.51
CA PRO A 207 -5.63 -7.41 5.19
C PRO A 207 -6.92 -8.09 4.70
N TYR A 208 -6.84 -8.78 3.56
CA TYR A 208 -8.03 -9.37 2.91
C TYR A 208 -7.82 -10.78 2.34
N ILE A 209 -6.65 -11.34 2.48
CA ILE A 209 -6.35 -12.68 1.96
C ILE A 209 -6.93 -13.72 2.93
N LYS A 210 -7.64 -14.72 2.38
CA LYS A 210 -8.15 -15.83 3.19
C LYS A 210 -6.98 -16.59 3.81
N THR A 211 -7.10 -16.95 5.08
CA THR A 211 -6.03 -17.62 5.83
C THR A 211 -5.50 -18.87 5.12
N ASP A 212 -6.38 -19.67 4.51
CA ASP A 212 -6.01 -20.90 3.80
C ASP A 212 -5.35 -20.68 2.44
N VAL A 213 -5.46 -19.47 1.88
CA VAL A 213 -4.82 -19.07 0.61
C VAL A 213 -3.38 -18.64 0.82
N ILE A 214 -3.04 -18.07 1.99
CA ILE A 214 -1.70 -17.51 2.27
C ILE A 214 -0.55 -18.50 1.97
N PRO A 215 -0.63 -19.79 2.36
CA PRO A 215 0.43 -20.75 2.03
C PRO A 215 0.66 -20.98 0.53
N THR A 216 -0.30 -20.62 -0.33
CA THR A 216 -0.23 -20.78 -1.78
C THR A 216 0.36 -19.58 -2.50
N LEU A 217 0.58 -18.46 -1.80
CA LEU A 217 1.13 -17.24 -2.36
C LEU A 217 2.58 -17.45 -2.81
N GLN A 218 3.06 -16.53 -3.65
CA GLN A 218 4.46 -16.49 -4.05
C GLN A 218 5.36 -16.46 -2.81
N ARG A 219 6.53 -17.12 -2.93
CA ARG A 219 7.47 -17.27 -1.83
C ARG A 219 7.87 -15.93 -1.21
N GLU A 220 8.12 -14.93 -2.03
CA GLU A 220 8.47 -13.57 -1.59
C GLU A 220 7.40 -12.90 -0.73
N VAL A 221 6.12 -13.22 -0.96
CA VAL A 221 5.01 -12.69 -0.16
C VAL A 221 4.85 -13.47 1.13
N LYS A 222 4.61 -14.78 1.04
CA LYS A 222 4.25 -15.59 2.20
C LYS A 222 5.38 -15.80 3.21
N ASP A 223 6.64 -15.78 2.77
CA ASP A 223 7.81 -16.07 3.62
C ASP A 223 8.47 -14.78 4.16
N HIS A 224 8.19 -13.60 3.56
CA HIS A 224 8.90 -12.37 3.88
C HIS A 224 8.00 -11.20 4.27
N GLU A 225 6.80 -11.07 3.69
CA GLU A 225 5.91 -9.98 4.07
C GLU A 225 5.16 -10.30 5.38
N PRO A 226 4.84 -9.27 6.21
CA PRO A 226 4.22 -9.52 7.52
C PRO A 226 2.86 -10.20 7.38
N LEU A 227 2.69 -11.35 8.01
CA LEU A 227 1.44 -12.13 7.98
C LEU A 227 0.23 -11.27 8.38
N GLN A 228 0.38 -10.41 9.38
CA GLN A 228 -0.68 -9.50 9.85
C GLN A 228 -1.13 -8.47 8.79
N ALA A 229 -0.34 -8.24 7.74
CA ALA A 229 -0.72 -7.37 6.63
C ALA A 229 -1.41 -8.13 5.49
N LEU A 230 -1.45 -9.47 5.57
CA LEU A 230 -2.02 -10.35 4.54
C LEU A 230 -3.33 -10.99 5.00
N ASP A 231 -3.38 -11.50 6.23
CA ASP A 231 -4.44 -12.37 6.73
C ASP A 231 -5.74 -11.62 7.07
N GLY A 232 -6.73 -11.77 6.20
CA GLY A 232 -8.08 -11.22 6.37
C GLY A 232 -9.06 -12.14 7.10
N GLY A 233 -8.58 -13.26 7.68
CA GLY A 233 -9.41 -14.26 8.35
C GLY A 233 -9.91 -15.37 7.42
N ALA A 234 -10.80 -16.21 7.92
CA ALA A 234 -11.22 -17.44 7.25
C ALA A 234 -11.84 -17.20 5.86
N ASP A 235 -12.57 -16.11 5.67
CA ASP A 235 -13.20 -15.73 4.40
C ASP A 235 -12.62 -14.42 3.81
N GLY A 236 -11.61 -13.85 4.47
CA GLY A 236 -10.95 -12.62 4.02
C GLY A 236 -11.75 -11.34 4.31
N LEU A 237 -12.82 -11.41 5.09
CA LEU A 237 -13.74 -10.28 5.29
C LEU A 237 -13.74 -9.70 6.71
N ASP A 238 -12.92 -10.20 7.61
CA ASP A 238 -12.97 -9.82 9.03
C ASP A 238 -12.77 -8.32 9.25
N PHE A 239 -11.80 -7.73 8.56
CA PHE A 239 -11.54 -6.30 8.65
C PHE A 239 -12.66 -5.47 8.02
N TYR A 240 -13.22 -5.89 6.90
CA TYR A 240 -14.34 -5.17 6.28
C TYR A 240 -15.58 -5.13 7.17
N ARG A 241 -15.92 -6.24 7.84
CA ARG A 241 -17.01 -6.27 8.82
C ARG A 241 -16.80 -5.25 9.92
N GLN A 242 -15.59 -5.17 10.45
CA GLN A 242 -15.25 -4.22 11.51
C GLN A 242 -15.24 -2.78 11.00
N ILE A 243 -14.68 -2.52 9.81
CA ILE A 243 -14.66 -1.19 9.20
C ILE A 243 -16.07 -0.69 8.95
N VAL A 244 -16.90 -1.49 8.30
CA VAL A 244 -18.29 -1.13 7.97
C VAL A 244 -19.12 -0.86 9.23
N GLU A 245 -18.87 -1.61 10.32
CA GLU A 245 -19.57 -1.42 11.58
C GLU A 245 -19.12 -0.15 12.32
N GLU A 246 -17.81 0.12 12.40
CA GLU A 246 -17.27 1.19 13.26
C GLU A 246 -17.08 2.53 12.53
N ALA A 247 -16.82 2.57 11.22
CA ALA A 247 -16.55 3.81 10.48
C ALA A 247 -17.63 4.90 10.60
N PRO A 248 -18.95 4.59 10.71
CA PRO A 248 -19.97 5.62 10.94
C PRO A 248 -19.73 6.43 12.23
N ASN A 249 -19.07 5.83 13.22
CA ASN A 249 -18.73 6.51 14.47
C ASN A 249 -17.55 7.48 14.31
N HIS A 250 -16.80 7.39 13.23
CA HIS A 250 -15.57 8.16 13.00
C HIS A 250 -15.63 9.01 11.71
N LEU A 251 -16.68 8.91 10.91
CA LEU A 251 -16.93 9.79 9.78
C LEU A 251 -17.76 11.01 10.18
N LYS A 252 -17.50 12.15 9.56
CA LYS A 252 -18.39 13.30 9.53
C LYS A 252 -19.60 12.95 8.65
N LYS A 253 -20.72 13.68 8.81
CA LYS A 253 -21.90 13.50 7.95
C LYS A 253 -21.55 13.76 6.48
N GLY A 254 -21.93 12.86 5.59
CA GLY A 254 -21.52 12.89 4.18
C GLY A 254 -20.04 12.56 3.96
N GLY A 255 -19.31 12.16 5.01
CA GLY A 255 -17.91 11.75 4.91
C GLY A 255 -17.75 10.46 4.12
N ILE A 256 -16.57 10.26 3.56
CA ILE A 256 -16.27 9.23 2.57
C ILE A 256 -15.58 8.04 3.24
N LEU A 257 -15.99 6.82 2.85
CA LEU A 257 -15.24 5.59 3.10
C LEU A 257 -14.81 5.01 1.75
N MET A 258 -13.50 4.78 1.60
CA MET A 258 -12.94 4.07 0.45
C MET A 258 -12.04 2.95 0.92
N MET A 259 -12.27 1.75 0.40
CA MET A 259 -11.55 0.53 0.79
C MET A 259 -11.02 -0.18 -0.44
N GLU A 260 -9.75 -0.55 -0.45
CA GLU A 260 -9.24 -1.58 -1.37
C GLU A 260 -9.80 -2.94 -0.95
N ILE A 261 -10.09 -3.78 -1.97
CA ILE A 261 -10.63 -5.13 -1.77
C ILE A 261 -9.93 -6.15 -2.66
N GLY A 262 -9.99 -7.40 -2.27
CA GLY A 262 -9.64 -8.52 -3.15
C GLY A 262 -10.58 -8.60 -4.36
N HIS A 263 -10.06 -9.04 -5.50
CA HIS A 263 -10.77 -9.04 -6.78
C HIS A 263 -12.03 -9.92 -6.81
N ASP A 264 -12.21 -10.79 -5.83
CA ASP A 264 -13.35 -11.71 -5.68
C ASP A 264 -14.31 -11.32 -4.54
N GLN A 265 -14.09 -10.15 -3.89
CA GLN A 265 -14.81 -9.76 -2.67
C GLN A 265 -15.84 -8.63 -2.87
N MET A 266 -16.01 -8.12 -4.10
CA MET A 266 -16.88 -6.98 -4.37
C MET A 266 -18.33 -7.19 -3.90
N ALA A 267 -18.93 -8.31 -4.24
CA ALA A 267 -20.31 -8.58 -3.90
C ALA A 267 -20.54 -8.63 -2.38
N ASP A 268 -19.61 -9.24 -1.65
CA ASP A 268 -19.69 -9.35 -0.20
C ASP A 268 -19.49 -8.00 0.48
N CYS A 269 -18.53 -7.18 0.03
CA CYS A 269 -18.30 -5.85 0.58
C CYS A 269 -19.49 -4.90 0.33
N LEU A 270 -20.07 -4.91 -0.88
CA LEU A 270 -21.27 -4.11 -1.17
C LEU A 270 -22.44 -4.54 -0.28
N LYS A 271 -22.66 -5.84 -0.13
CA LYS A 271 -23.69 -6.40 0.75
C LYS A 271 -23.52 -5.96 2.21
N LEU A 272 -22.30 -6.00 2.76
CA LEU A 272 -22.02 -5.52 4.12
C LEU A 272 -22.42 -4.05 4.30
N LEU A 273 -22.12 -3.18 3.33
CA LEU A 273 -22.47 -1.76 3.36
C LEU A 273 -23.99 -1.54 3.29
N GLU A 274 -24.68 -2.26 2.40
CA GLU A 274 -26.13 -2.20 2.23
C GLU A 274 -26.86 -2.67 3.49
N GLU A 275 -26.46 -3.80 4.06
CA GLU A 275 -27.05 -4.37 5.29
C GLU A 275 -26.83 -3.45 6.50
N LYS A 276 -25.72 -2.72 6.55
CA LYS A 276 -25.47 -1.74 7.62
C LYS A 276 -26.46 -0.58 7.57
N GLY A 277 -26.91 -0.18 6.39
CA GLY A 277 -27.92 0.86 6.19
C GLY A 277 -27.53 2.24 6.71
N SER A 278 -26.23 2.50 6.86
CA SER A 278 -25.67 3.79 7.30
C SER A 278 -24.97 4.54 6.17
N TYR A 279 -24.91 3.95 5.00
CA TYR A 279 -24.15 4.47 3.87
C TYR A 279 -25.05 4.74 2.67
N THR A 280 -24.65 5.73 1.87
CA THR A 280 -25.25 6.09 0.58
C THR A 280 -24.18 6.13 -0.51
N GLN A 281 -24.58 6.28 -1.76
CA GLN A 281 -23.69 6.32 -2.92
C GLN A 281 -22.71 5.13 -2.97
N ILE A 282 -23.19 3.94 -2.59
CA ILE A 282 -22.36 2.72 -2.57
C ILE A 282 -22.00 2.33 -4.01
N LYS A 283 -20.70 2.26 -4.33
CA LYS A 283 -20.17 1.94 -5.66
C LYS A 283 -19.00 0.96 -5.56
N GLY A 284 -18.98 -0.03 -6.45
CA GLY A 284 -17.82 -0.88 -6.69
C GLY A 284 -17.04 -0.38 -7.91
N LEU A 285 -15.71 -0.36 -7.82
CA LEU A 285 -14.82 0.16 -8.86
C LEU A 285 -13.75 -0.87 -9.21
N LYS A 286 -13.36 -0.86 -10.50
CA LYS A 286 -12.34 -1.76 -11.03
C LYS A 286 -10.99 -1.04 -11.13
N ASP A 287 -9.89 -1.81 -11.06
CA ASP A 287 -8.56 -1.33 -11.40
C ASP A 287 -8.38 -1.15 -12.92
N LEU A 288 -7.20 -0.71 -13.34
CA LEU A 288 -6.87 -0.52 -14.76
C LEU A 288 -6.86 -1.84 -15.56
N ALA A 289 -6.71 -2.99 -14.89
CA ALA A 289 -6.80 -4.31 -15.49
C ALA A 289 -8.25 -4.84 -15.59
N GLY A 290 -9.24 -4.05 -15.14
CA GLY A 290 -10.66 -4.42 -15.16
C GLY A 290 -11.08 -5.37 -14.05
N ARG A 291 -10.26 -5.57 -13.01
CA ARG A 291 -10.57 -6.39 -11.84
C ARG A 291 -11.24 -5.53 -10.78
N ASP A 292 -12.15 -6.10 -10.02
CA ASP A 292 -12.75 -5.44 -8.87
C ASP A 292 -11.65 -5.08 -7.85
N ARG A 293 -11.62 -3.81 -7.38
CA ARG A 293 -10.51 -3.34 -6.55
C ARG A 293 -10.89 -2.39 -5.44
N ILE A 294 -11.90 -1.55 -5.63
CA ILE A 294 -12.23 -0.49 -4.67
C ILE A 294 -13.72 -0.47 -4.41
N VAL A 295 -14.08 -0.28 -3.16
CA VAL A 295 -15.44 0.08 -2.75
C VAL A 295 -15.44 1.51 -2.23
N PHE A 296 -16.37 2.31 -2.76
CA PHE A 296 -16.64 3.69 -2.36
C PHE A 296 -18.04 3.79 -1.76
N CYS A 297 -18.18 4.55 -0.68
CA CYS A 297 -19.48 4.98 -0.17
C CYS A 297 -19.35 6.29 0.64
N THR A 298 -20.48 6.93 0.91
CA THR A 298 -20.57 8.08 1.81
C THR A 298 -21.43 7.76 3.02
N LEU A 299 -21.08 8.31 4.18
CA LEU A 299 -21.95 8.22 5.35
C LEU A 299 -23.24 9.02 5.09
N ASP A 300 -24.39 8.40 5.31
CA ASP A 300 -25.69 9.07 5.12
C ASP A 300 -25.76 10.39 5.92
N PRO A 301 -25.91 11.55 5.26
CA PRO A 301 -25.98 12.84 5.95
C PRO A 301 -27.21 12.96 6.85
N GLU A 302 -28.29 12.22 6.56
CA GLU A 302 -29.54 12.19 7.33
C GLU A 302 -29.52 11.17 8.47
N LEU A 303 -28.42 10.40 8.62
CA LEU A 303 -28.30 9.36 9.65
C LEU A 303 -28.56 9.95 11.05
N LYS A 304 -29.66 9.55 11.67
CA LYS A 304 -29.97 9.92 13.06
C LYS A 304 -29.20 9.00 13.98
N LYS A 305 -28.42 9.56 14.91
CA LYS A 305 -27.83 8.75 15.98
C LYS A 305 -28.97 8.01 16.70
N LYS A 306 -28.96 6.70 16.66
CA LYS A 306 -29.82 5.92 17.57
C LYS A 306 -29.40 6.32 18.99
N ARG A 307 -30.39 6.88 19.75
CA ARG A 307 -30.22 7.26 21.16
C ARG A 307 -30.04 6.04 22.03
#